data_01d08a4496e6f8c432086c105dbce427
#
_entry.id   01d08a4496e6f8c432086c105dbce427
#
_cell.length_a   1.000
_cell.length_b   1.000
_cell.length_c   1.000
_cell.angle_alpha   90.00
_cell.angle_beta   90.00
_cell.angle_gamma   90.00
#
_symmetry.space_group_name_H-M   'P 1'
#
loop_
_entity.id
_entity.type
_entity.pdbx_description
1 polymer ?
#
loop_
_entity_poly.entity_id
_entity_poly.type
_entity_poly.pdbx_seq_one_letter_code
_entity_poly.pdbx_strand_id
1 'polypeptide(L)'
;MTTPLSIRARQLHERLQAGELIQLVDVREDQELAMARLDCPVIHLPLSRAAEWMDRVEALLDRDQPVAVLCHAGVRSWQFGCWLIEQQGFTAVLNLQGGIDAWSVEVDPAVPRY
;
A
#
# COMPACT_ATOMS: atom_id res chain seq x y z
N MET A 1 18.00 -5.91 -0.47
CA MET A 1 17.29 -5.12 -1.51
C MET A 1 16.88 -3.80 -0.93
N THR A 2 17.04 -2.74 -1.69
CA THR A 2 16.75 -1.37 -1.23
C THR A 2 15.45 -0.80 -1.80
N THR A 3 14.79 -1.56 -2.67
CA THR A 3 13.54 -1.13 -3.31
C THR A 3 12.45 -2.19 -3.16
N PRO A 4 11.18 -1.80 -3.12
CA PRO A 4 10.10 -2.76 -3.04
C PRO A 4 9.97 -3.58 -4.33
N LEU A 5 9.41 -4.77 -4.21
CA LEU A 5 9.05 -5.58 -5.36
C LEU A 5 7.69 -5.12 -5.87
N SER A 6 7.53 -5.05 -7.19
CA SER A 6 6.23 -4.75 -7.79
C SER A 6 5.30 -5.96 -7.72
N ILE A 7 4.04 -5.72 -7.38
CA ILE A 7 3.00 -6.74 -7.46
C ILE A 7 1.83 -6.19 -8.26
N ARG A 8 1.28 -7.01 -9.16
CA ARG A 8 0.12 -6.61 -9.95
C ARG A 8 -1.14 -6.70 -9.10
N ALA A 9 -2.13 -5.88 -9.43
CA ALA A 9 -3.38 -5.83 -8.68
C ALA A 9 -4.04 -7.21 -8.59
N ARG A 10 -4.10 -7.93 -9.70
CA ARG A 10 -4.71 -9.26 -9.72
C ARG A 10 -3.95 -10.25 -8.84
N GLN A 11 -2.63 -10.21 -8.85
CA GLN A 11 -1.81 -11.08 -8.01
C GLN A 11 -2.01 -10.78 -6.53
N LEU A 12 -2.06 -9.51 -6.16
CA LEU A 12 -2.31 -9.11 -4.78
C LEU A 12 -3.69 -9.59 -4.33
N HIS A 13 -4.70 -9.41 -5.19
CA HIS A 13 -6.05 -9.87 -4.90
C HIS A 13 -6.08 -11.39 -4.66
N GLU A 14 -5.44 -12.16 -5.52
CA GLU A 14 -5.37 -13.62 -5.39
C GLU A 14 -4.73 -14.04 -4.08
N ARG A 15 -3.63 -13.39 -3.69
CA ARG A 15 -2.94 -13.69 -2.43
C ARG A 15 -3.82 -13.38 -1.22
N LEU A 16 -4.53 -12.26 -1.26
CA LEU A 16 -5.46 -11.89 -0.19
C LEU A 16 -6.63 -12.88 -0.10
N GLN A 17 -7.15 -13.30 -1.24
CA GLN A 17 -8.23 -14.30 -1.28
C GLN A 17 -7.75 -15.67 -0.78
N ALA A 18 -6.48 -15.99 -0.95
CA ALA A 18 -5.90 -17.22 -0.44
C ALA A 18 -5.63 -17.17 1.07
N GLY A 19 -5.93 -16.06 1.73
CA GLY A 19 -5.78 -15.92 3.17
C GLY A 19 -4.39 -15.50 3.64
N GLU A 20 -3.51 -15.04 2.74
CA GLU A 20 -2.21 -14.55 3.15
C GLU A 20 -2.35 -13.29 4.01
N LEU A 21 -1.54 -13.22 5.07
CA LEU A 21 -1.53 -12.07 5.97
C LEU A 21 -0.60 -11.00 5.40
N ILE A 22 -1.19 -10.12 4.57
CA ILE A 22 -0.46 -8.99 3.98
C ILE A 22 -1.04 -7.71 4.56
N GLN A 23 -0.17 -6.87 5.09
CA GLN A 23 -0.57 -5.57 5.62
C GLN A 23 -0.71 -4.59 4.45
N LEU A 24 -1.91 -4.07 4.23
CA LEU A 24 -2.15 -3.09 3.17
C LEU A 24 -2.00 -1.69 3.73
N VAL A 25 -1.10 -0.91 3.14
CA VAL A 25 -0.85 0.48 3.53
C VAL A 25 -1.24 1.40 2.38
N ASP A 26 -2.13 2.34 2.65
CA ASP A 26 -2.56 3.36 1.70
C ASP A 26 -1.91 4.68 2.09
N VAL A 27 -1.08 5.23 1.22
CA VAL A 27 -0.35 6.48 1.50
C VAL A 27 -0.98 7.71 0.85
N ARG A 28 -2.20 7.55 0.29
CA ARG A 28 -2.92 8.64 -0.34
C ARG A 28 -3.49 9.62 0.68
N GLU A 29 -3.93 10.77 0.21
CA GLU A 29 -4.52 11.78 1.05
C GLU A 29 -5.98 11.48 1.39
N ASP A 30 -6.51 12.14 2.43
CA ASP A 30 -7.88 11.91 2.90
C ASP A 30 -8.91 12.11 1.79
N GLN A 31 -8.77 13.16 0.98
CA GLN A 31 -9.71 13.43 -0.09
C GLN A 31 -9.67 12.37 -1.19
N GLU A 32 -8.53 11.73 -1.38
CA GLU A 32 -8.42 10.62 -2.33
C GLU A 32 -9.19 9.39 -1.83
N LEU A 33 -9.08 9.07 -0.54
CA LEU A 33 -9.85 7.98 0.04
C LEU A 33 -11.36 8.25 -0.01
N ALA A 34 -11.75 9.51 0.10
CA ALA A 34 -13.16 9.89 -0.05
C ALA A 34 -13.67 9.70 -1.48
N MET A 35 -12.80 9.83 -2.48
CA MET A 35 -13.17 9.60 -3.88
C MET A 35 -13.21 8.12 -4.25
N ALA A 36 -12.26 7.34 -3.74
CA ALA A 36 -12.14 5.92 -4.07
C ALA A 36 -11.32 5.22 -3.00
N ARG A 37 -11.73 4.04 -2.58
CA ARG A 37 -11.00 3.20 -1.62
C ARG A 37 -11.19 1.74 -1.94
N LEU A 38 -10.25 0.91 -1.48
CA LEU A 38 -10.38 -0.53 -1.58
C LEU A 38 -11.51 -1.02 -0.66
N ASP A 39 -12.17 -2.09 -1.08
CA ASP A 39 -13.20 -2.75 -0.27
C ASP A 39 -12.57 -3.80 0.65
N CYS A 40 -11.55 -3.38 1.40
CA CYS A 40 -10.89 -4.20 2.40
C CYS A 40 -10.14 -3.27 3.36
N PRO A 41 -9.81 -3.75 4.56
CA PRO A 41 -9.12 -2.91 5.54
C PRO A 41 -7.74 -2.48 5.06
N VAL A 42 -7.42 -1.21 5.25
CA VAL A 42 -6.10 -0.66 4.97
C VAL A 42 -5.61 0.14 6.18
N ILE A 43 -4.29 0.22 6.32
CA ILE A 43 -3.66 1.12 7.28
C ILE A 43 -3.38 2.40 6.51
N HIS A 44 -4.03 3.49 6.91
CA HIS A 44 -3.91 4.78 6.21
C HIS A 44 -2.78 5.61 6.80
N LEU A 45 -1.73 5.82 6.01
CA LEU A 45 -0.57 6.62 6.39
C LEU A 45 -0.36 7.73 5.34
N PRO A 46 -1.17 8.81 5.40
CA PRO A 46 -1.08 9.86 4.38
C PRO A 46 0.26 10.59 4.47
N LEU A 47 0.94 10.71 3.33
CA LEU A 47 2.29 11.26 3.29
C LEU A 47 2.36 12.72 3.75
N SER A 48 1.32 13.51 3.47
CA SER A 48 1.29 14.91 3.90
C SER A 48 1.26 15.08 5.42
N ARG A 49 0.89 14.02 6.15
CA ARG A 49 0.84 14.05 7.61
C ARG A 49 1.83 13.05 8.23
N ALA A 50 2.96 12.85 7.57
CA ALA A 50 3.99 11.90 8.03
C ALA A 50 4.42 12.17 9.48
N ALA A 51 4.43 13.42 9.92
CA ALA A 51 4.79 13.75 11.30
C ALA A 51 3.87 13.08 12.34
N GLU A 52 2.65 12.71 11.96
CA GLU A 52 1.69 12.08 12.87
C GLU A 52 1.98 10.59 13.08
N TRP A 53 2.60 9.92 12.11
CA TRP A 53 2.77 8.46 12.18
C TRP A 53 4.22 7.99 12.01
N MET A 54 5.12 8.84 11.52
CA MET A 54 6.47 8.44 11.15
C MET A 54 7.24 7.79 12.31
N ASP A 55 7.07 8.29 13.52
CA ASP A 55 7.76 7.77 14.71
C ASP A 55 7.09 6.53 15.30
N ARG A 56 5.94 6.12 14.75
CA ARG A 56 5.14 5.02 15.30
C ARG A 56 4.99 3.85 14.34
N VAL A 57 5.77 3.82 13.27
CA VAL A 57 5.66 2.76 12.27
C VAL A 57 5.85 1.37 12.89
N GLU A 58 6.74 1.22 13.86
CA GLU A 58 6.96 -0.04 14.56
C GLU A 58 5.72 -0.55 15.29
N ALA A 59 4.89 0.37 15.78
CA ALA A 59 3.65 0.02 16.46
C ALA A 59 2.49 -0.23 15.47
N LEU A 60 2.58 0.33 14.28
CA LEU A 60 1.51 0.26 13.29
C LEU A 60 1.68 -0.91 12.32
N LEU A 61 2.90 -1.32 12.04
CA LEU A 61 3.22 -2.37 11.08
C LEU A 61 4.15 -3.41 11.68
N ASP A 62 3.90 -4.67 11.34
CA ASP A 62 4.75 -5.79 11.76
C ASP A 62 5.81 -6.06 10.70
N ARG A 63 7.11 -5.96 11.08
CA ARG A 63 8.23 -6.21 10.17
C ARG A 63 8.30 -7.65 9.69
N ASP A 64 7.71 -8.57 10.43
CA ASP A 64 7.77 -10.00 10.12
C ASP A 64 6.69 -10.44 9.13
N GLN A 65 5.81 -9.53 8.73
CA GLN A 65 4.77 -9.81 7.75
C GLN A 65 4.95 -8.94 6.51
N PRO A 66 4.56 -9.45 5.33
CA PRO A 66 4.61 -8.65 4.12
C PRO A 66 3.76 -7.39 4.21
N VAL A 67 4.25 -6.32 3.62
CA VAL A 67 3.54 -5.04 3.50
C VAL A 67 3.35 -4.76 2.01
N ALA A 68 2.12 -4.47 1.61
CA ALA A 68 1.83 -4.01 0.26
C ALA A 68 1.35 -2.56 0.35
N VAL A 69 2.03 -1.68 -0.36
CA VAL A 69 1.77 -0.25 -0.33
C VAL A 69 1.08 0.18 -1.60
N LEU A 70 0.07 1.04 -1.48
CA LEU A 70 -0.65 1.57 -2.63
C LEU A 70 -0.79 3.09 -2.55
N CYS A 71 -0.87 3.68 -3.74
CA CYS A 71 -1.25 5.07 -3.92
C CYS A 71 -2.13 5.16 -5.16
N HIS A 72 -2.21 6.33 -5.82
CA HIS A 72 -3.04 6.44 -7.03
C HIS A 72 -2.50 5.60 -8.18
N ALA A 73 -1.22 5.77 -8.53
CA ALA A 73 -0.62 5.15 -9.72
C ALA A 73 0.68 4.39 -9.46
N GLY A 74 1.18 4.37 -8.24
CA GLY A 74 2.33 3.55 -7.86
C GLY A 74 3.62 4.30 -7.54
N VAL A 75 3.67 5.62 -7.68
CA VAL A 75 4.91 6.41 -7.47
C VAL A 75 5.14 6.73 -6.00
N ARG A 76 4.16 7.32 -5.34
CA ARG A 76 4.28 7.67 -3.91
C ARG A 76 4.46 6.43 -3.04
N SER A 77 3.74 5.36 -3.39
CA SER A 77 3.83 4.10 -2.67
C SER A 77 5.19 3.44 -2.83
N TRP A 78 5.80 3.56 -4.01
CA TRP A 78 7.15 3.06 -4.23
C TRP A 78 8.15 3.80 -3.35
N GLN A 79 8.05 5.12 -3.28
CA GLN A 79 8.92 5.95 -2.44
C GLN A 79 8.77 5.60 -0.96
N PHE A 80 7.55 5.43 -0.49
CA PHE A 80 7.29 5.02 0.88
C PHE A 80 7.88 3.62 1.15
N GLY A 81 7.72 2.70 0.20
CA GLY A 81 8.28 1.36 0.32
C GLY A 81 9.80 1.37 0.44
N CYS A 82 10.49 2.22 -0.32
CA CYS A 82 11.93 2.38 -0.20
C CYS A 82 12.31 2.86 1.21
N TRP A 83 11.55 3.80 1.75
CA TRP A 83 11.78 4.31 3.10
C TRP A 83 11.60 3.22 4.15
N LEU A 84 10.58 2.39 4.01
CA LEU A 84 10.37 1.25 4.92
C LEU A 84 11.57 0.30 4.94
N ILE A 85 12.11 0.01 3.76
CA ILE A 85 13.24 -0.90 3.62
C ILE A 85 14.52 -0.27 4.17
N GLU A 86 14.82 0.94 3.74
CA GLU A 86 16.11 1.59 4.05
C GLU A 86 16.17 2.13 5.47
N GLN A 87 15.08 2.69 5.98
CA GLN A 87 15.08 3.40 7.25
C GLN A 87 14.39 2.63 8.39
N GLN A 88 13.49 1.71 8.08
CA GLN A 88 12.70 1.02 9.08
C GLN A 88 13.00 -0.47 9.18
N GLY A 89 13.87 -0.99 8.33
CA GLY A 89 14.31 -2.38 8.40
C GLY A 89 13.30 -3.43 7.92
N PHE A 90 12.33 -3.04 7.13
CA PHE A 90 11.39 -3.99 6.54
C PHE A 90 12.06 -4.75 5.40
N THR A 91 11.74 -6.03 5.24
CA THR A 91 12.35 -6.89 4.22
C THR A 91 11.37 -7.36 3.16
N ALA A 92 10.08 -7.47 3.49
CA ALA A 92 9.06 -7.96 2.57
C ALA A 92 8.09 -6.83 2.23
N VAL A 93 8.51 -5.95 1.33
CA VAL A 93 7.73 -4.78 0.92
C VAL A 93 7.37 -4.90 -0.55
N LEU A 94 6.07 -4.80 -0.84
CA LEU A 94 5.51 -4.87 -2.18
C LEU A 94 4.92 -3.51 -2.53
N ASN A 95 5.08 -3.10 -3.79
CA ASN A 95 4.43 -1.91 -4.32
C ASN A 95 3.34 -2.34 -5.29
N LEU A 96 2.10 -1.90 -5.05
CA LEU A 96 0.99 -2.18 -5.96
C LEU A 96 1.21 -1.44 -7.27
N GLN A 97 1.60 -2.18 -8.30
CA GLN A 97 1.88 -1.64 -9.62
C GLN A 97 0.61 -1.01 -10.20
N GLY A 98 0.73 0.25 -10.60
CA GLY A 98 -0.41 0.99 -11.13
C GLY A 98 -1.38 1.50 -10.07
N GLY A 99 -1.15 1.21 -8.79
CA GLY A 99 -1.92 1.72 -7.67
C GLY A 99 -3.38 1.33 -7.68
N ILE A 100 -4.20 2.15 -7.00
CA ILE A 100 -5.64 1.90 -6.94
C ILE A 100 -6.31 2.01 -8.32
N ASP A 101 -5.71 2.76 -9.24
CA ASP A 101 -6.21 2.85 -10.60
C ASP A 101 -6.18 1.48 -11.29
N ALA A 102 -5.05 0.77 -11.18
CA ALA A 102 -4.94 -0.58 -11.73
C ALA A 102 -5.89 -1.56 -11.00
N TRP A 103 -6.06 -1.40 -9.70
CA TRP A 103 -7.01 -2.22 -8.95
C TRP A 103 -8.42 -2.07 -9.47
N SER A 104 -8.84 -0.83 -9.75
CA SER A 104 -10.16 -0.56 -10.34
C SER A 104 -10.33 -1.26 -11.68
N VAL A 105 -9.30 -1.22 -12.52
CA VAL A 105 -9.37 -1.80 -13.88
C VAL A 105 -9.31 -3.33 -13.83
N GLU A 106 -8.44 -3.90 -12.99
CA GLU A 106 -8.12 -5.32 -13.05
C GLU A 106 -8.89 -6.18 -12.06
N VAL A 107 -9.33 -5.60 -10.94
CA VAL A 107 -9.92 -6.37 -9.85
C VAL A 107 -11.35 -5.96 -9.56
N ASP A 108 -11.59 -4.69 -9.28
CA ASP A 108 -12.89 -4.23 -8.79
C ASP A 108 -13.36 -2.96 -9.50
N PRO A 109 -14.17 -3.12 -10.56
CA PRO A 109 -14.68 -1.96 -11.31
C PRO A 109 -15.61 -1.07 -10.49
N ALA A 110 -16.09 -1.50 -9.33
CA ALA A 110 -16.89 -0.66 -8.45
C ALA A 110 -16.06 0.40 -7.73
N VAL A 111 -14.73 0.23 -7.68
CA VAL A 111 -13.84 1.27 -7.17
C VAL A 111 -13.73 2.37 -8.23
N PRO A 112 -14.15 3.61 -7.92
CA PRO A 112 -14.09 4.69 -8.91
C PRO A 112 -12.65 4.99 -9.35
N ARG A 113 -12.51 5.41 -10.59
CA ARG A 113 -11.25 5.96 -11.09
C ARG A 113 -11.29 7.48 -10.97
N TYR A 114 -10.14 8.08 -10.64
CA TYR A 114 -10.07 9.53 -10.49
C TYR A 114 -8.75 10.08 -11.03
#